data_d64f83e347f77147115b29dfb69cd3ee
#
_entry.id   d64f83e347f77147115b29dfb69cd3ee
#
_cell.length_a   1.000
_cell.length_b   1.000
_cell.length_c   1.000
_cell.angle_alpha   90.00
_cell.angle_beta   90.00
_cell.angle_gamma   90.00
#
_symmetry.space_group_name_H-M   'P 1'
#
loop_
_entity.id
_entity.type
_entity.pdbx_description
1 polymer ?
#
loop_
_entity_poly.entity_id
_entity_poly.type
_entity_poly.pdbx_seq_one_letter_code
_entity_poly.pdbx_strand_id
1 'polypeptide(L)'
;MTVTLRDGRFVTGLEKENFKLFEDKVPQEITYFSSEDIPLSVGIILDVSGSMKDKLKTAVEAAITFMKGGSPDDEYFLVEFADKPTESAEFTNDIEKIQSRFMFSKAKGRTALYDAVYMGLSKLERGNNAKRALLLITDGEDNRSRYTFSNVRQFVKEKDVQMYAIGITNGWSDAASEQGRALLRDLAAISGGNSFFPSSVYNLEEICRNIAKELKYQYVLGYQSTNTAKDGEWRKIKVTAELPNQKLSVRSKQGYYGPSRAGNN
;
A
#
# COMPACT_ATOMS: atom_id res chain seq x y z
N MET A 1 3.22 -1.15 -10.83
CA MET A 1 4.43 -0.37 -10.55
C MET A 1 4.29 1.07 -11.04
N THR A 2 5.07 1.98 -10.47
CA THR A 2 5.04 3.41 -10.77
C THR A 2 6.39 3.86 -11.34
N VAL A 3 6.38 4.71 -12.35
CA VAL A 3 7.57 5.33 -12.93
C VAL A 3 7.50 6.84 -12.75
N THR A 4 8.59 7.43 -12.23
CA THR A 4 8.69 8.88 -12.00
C THR A 4 10.00 9.43 -12.52
N LEU A 5 9.99 10.73 -12.82
CA LEU A 5 11.20 11.52 -12.94
C LEU A 5 11.85 11.74 -11.56
N ARG A 6 13.06 12.28 -11.53
CA ARG A 6 13.75 12.60 -10.27
C ARG A 6 13.02 13.64 -9.40
N ASP A 7 12.23 14.50 -10.02
CA ASP A 7 11.40 15.51 -9.33
C ASP A 7 10.06 14.98 -8.84
N GLY A 8 9.81 13.67 -8.98
CA GLY A 8 8.60 12.99 -8.52
C GLY A 8 7.42 13.03 -9.49
N ARG A 9 7.51 13.69 -10.64
CA ARG A 9 6.44 13.67 -11.65
C ARG A 9 6.29 12.29 -12.25
N PHE A 10 5.05 11.81 -12.39
CA PHE A 10 4.74 10.54 -13.04
C PHE A 10 5.11 10.57 -14.52
N VAL A 11 5.66 9.46 -15.00
CA VAL A 11 5.95 9.25 -16.41
C VAL A 11 4.93 8.29 -16.98
N THR A 12 4.15 8.76 -17.95
CA THR A 12 3.14 8.00 -18.67
C THR A 12 3.55 7.82 -20.13
N GLY A 13 2.88 6.91 -20.85
CA GLY A 13 3.14 6.68 -22.28
C GLY A 13 4.41 5.88 -22.55
N LEU A 14 4.96 5.17 -21.54
CA LEU A 14 6.03 4.19 -21.78
C LEU A 14 5.42 2.93 -22.40
N GLU A 15 6.17 2.33 -23.30
CA GLU A 15 5.86 1.07 -23.96
C GLU A 15 6.65 -0.08 -23.33
N LYS A 16 6.29 -1.33 -23.63
CA LYS A 16 6.93 -2.53 -23.12
C LYS A 16 8.45 -2.50 -23.29
N GLU A 17 8.93 -2.01 -24.39
CA GLU A 17 10.34 -1.95 -24.82
C GLU A 17 11.18 -1.01 -23.93
N ASN A 18 10.53 -0.07 -23.24
CA ASN A 18 11.21 0.81 -22.31
C ASN A 18 11.61 0.10 -21.00
N PHE A 19 11.08 -1.10 -20.74
CA PHE A 19 11.26 -1.80 -19.48
C PHE A 19 12.22 -2.99 -19.60
N LYS A 20 13.00 -3.20 -18.52
CA LYS A 20 13.78 -4.43 -18.30
C LYS A 20 13.40 -5.01 -16.94
N LEU A 21 13.10 -6.30 -16.92
CA LEU A 21 12.72 -7.04 -15.72
C LEU A 21 13.77 -8.10 -15.40
N PHE A 22 14.12 -8.20 -14.13
CA PHE A 22 15.09 -9.17 -13.61
C PHE A 22 14.49 -9.90 -12.42
N GLU A 23 14.67 -11.22 -12.36
CA GLU A 23 14.45 -12.06 -11.19
C GLU A 23 15.80 -12.59 -10.73
N ASP A 24 16.17 -12.36 -9.46
CA ASP A 24 17.47 -12.73 -8.89
C ASP A 24 18.68 -12.37 -9.77
N LYS A 25 18.60 -11.20 -10.41
CA LYS A 25 19.57 -10.65 -11.39
C LYS A 25 19.55 -11.34 -12.76
N VAL A 26 18.71 -12.35 -12.98
CA VAL A 26 18.52 -13.00 -14.28
C VAL A 26 17.49 -12.22 -15.08
N PRO A 27 17.80 -11.77 -16.32
CA PRO A 27 16.82 -11.10 -17.17
C PRO A 27 15.62 -12.02 -17.45
N GLN A 28 14.42 -11.43 -17.42
CA GLN A 28 13.18 -12.14 -17.71
C GLN A 28 12.45 -11.47 -18.88
N GLU A 29 11.83 -12.28 -19.72
CA GLU A 29 11.01 -11.78 -20.82
C GLU A 29 9.66 -11.27 -20.28
N ILE A 30 9.30 -10.01 -20.61
CA ILE A 30 7.99 -9.45 -20.29
C ILE A 30 6.98 -10.04 -21.29
N THR A 31 6.07 -10.87 -20.80
CA THR A 31 5.04 -11.53 -21.63
C THR A 31 3.71 -10.80 -21.62
N TYR A 32 3.49 -9.92 -20.65
CA TYR A 32 2.29 -9.08 -20.53
C TYR A 32 2.68 -7.66 -20.17
N PHE A 33 2.01 -6.68 -20.78
CA PHE A 33 2.18 -5.26 -20.51
C PHE A 33 0.81 -4.57 -20.58
N SER A 34 0.53 -3.70 -19.59
CA SER A 34 -0.60 -2.79 -19.63
C SER A 34 -0.27 -1.49 -18.91
N SER A 35 -0.77 -0.39 -19.45
CA SER A 35 -0.78 0.94 -18.83
C SER A 35 -2.20 1.47 -18.63
N GLU A 36 -3.20 0.60 -18.76
CA GLU A 36 -4.60 0.96 -18.60
C GLU A 36 -4.96 1.20 -17.13
N ASP A 37 -5.85 2.17 -16.92
CA ASP A 37 -6.47 2.39 -15.61
C ASP A 37 -7.56 1.33 -15.39
N ILE A 38 -7.21 0.29 -14.64
CA ILE A 38 -8.13 -0.79 -14.27
C ILE A 38 -8.66 -0.58 -12.86
N PRO A 39 -9.90 -0.99 -12.56
CA PRO A 39 -10.50 -0.83 -11.24
C PRO A 39 -9.67 -1.44 -10.11
N LEU A 40 -9.78 -0.84 -8.94
CA LEU A 40 -9.06 -1.18 -7.72
C LEU A 40 -9.99 -1.71 -6.63
N SER A 41 -9.50 -2.68 -5.87
CA SER A 41 -10.02 -2.99 -4.53
C SER A 41 -9.11 -2.36 -3.49
N VAL A 42 -9.62 -1.45 -2.67
CA VAL A 42 -8.82 -0.67 -1.73
C VAL A 42 -9.30 -0.86 -0.29
N GLY A 43 -8.37 -1.21 0.59
CA GLY A 43 -8.57 -1.17 2.04
C GLY A 43 -8.11 0.15 2.63
N ILE A 44 -9.00 0.85 3.32
CA ILE A 44 -8.66 2.02 4.14
C ILE A 44 -8.53 1.55 5.57
N ILE A 45 -7.34 1.71 6.14
CA ILE A 45 -7.00 1.32 7.51
C ILE A 45 -6.73 2.61 8.28
N LEU A 46 -7.67 3.00 9.12
CA LEU A 46 -7.64 4.27 9.83
C LEU A 46 -7.40 4.07 11.33
N ASP A 47 -6.35 4.69 11.82
CA ASP A 47 -6.07 4.77 13.25
C ASP A 47 -7.08 5.70 13.94
N VAL A 48 -7.78 5.16 14.93
CA VAL A 48 -8.69 5.89 15.82
C VAL A 48 -8.26 5.75 17.27
N SER A 49 -6.96 5.54 17.53
CA SER A 49 -6.40 5.54 18.88
C SER A 49 -6.47 6.91 19.55
N GLY A 50 -6.21 6.96 20.84
CA GLY A 50 -6.34 8.18 21.63
C GLY A 50 -5.46 9.34 21.17
N SER A 51 -4.28 9.05 20.61
CA SER A 51 -3.34 10.03 20.06
C SER A 51 -3.85 10.73 18.80
N MET A 52 -4.79 10.10 18.08
CA MET A 52 -5.42 10.66 16.88
C MET A 52 -6.48 11.75 17.16
N LYS A 53 -6.83 12.04 18.43
CA LYS A 53 -7.94 12.91 18.80
C LYS A 53 -8.01 14.22 18.00
N ASP A 54 -6.90 14.94 17.91
CA ASP A 54 -6.85 16.24 17.24
C ASP A 54 -6.56 16.14 15.73
N LYS A 55 -6.30 14.93 15.22
CA LYS A 55 -5.90 14.64 13.84
C LYS A 55 -6.98 13.89 13.07
N LEU A 56 -7.89 13.21 13.79
CA LEU A 56 -8.86 12.27 13.21
C LEU A 56 -9.72 12.92 12.13
N LYS A 57 -10.22 14.13 12.37
CA LYS A 57 -11.03 14.85 11.39
C LYS A 57 -10.30 15.04 10.07
N THR A 58 -9.07 15.55 10.11
CA THR A 58 -8.26 15.78 8.90
C THR A 58 -7.85 14.47 8.23
N ALA A 59 -7.58 13.41 9.00
CA ALA A 59 -7.29 12.08 8.46
C ALA A 59 -8.49 11.50 7.72
N VAL A 60 -9.70 11.67 8.25
CA VAL A 60 -10.98 11.29 7.59
C VAL A 60 -11.18 12.08 6.29
N GLU A 61 -11.01 13.41 6.33
CA GLU A 61 -11.13 14.28 5.14
C GLU A 61 -10.14 13.86 4.05
N ALA A 62 -8.91 13.51 4.43
CA ALA A 62 -7.90 13.02 3.50
C ALA A 62 -8.29 11.64 2.90
N ALA A 63 -8.79 10.70 3.71
CA ALA A 63 -9.29 9.42 3.22
C ALA A 63 -10.46 9.59 2.23
N ILE A 64 -11.37 10.52 2.50
CA ILE A 64 -12.46 10.86 1.59
C ILE A 64 -11.91 11.46 0.27
N THR A 65 -10.93 12.36 0.37
CA THR A 65 -10.27 12.94 -0.81
C THR A 65 -9.58 11.88 -1.66
N PHE A 66 -8.96 10.89 -1.03
CA PHE A 66 -8.38 9.74 -1.71
C PHE A 66 -9.45 8.97 -2.50
N MET A 67 -10.56 8.57 -1.86
CA MET A 67 -11.64 7.82 -2.50
C MET A 67 -12.25 8.58 -3.67
N LYS A 68 -12.53 9.88 -3.50
CA LYS A 68 -13.06 10.75 -4.56
C LYS A 68 -12.08 10.93 -5.74
N GLY A 69 -10.79 10.73 -5.52
CA GLY A 69 -9.77 10.74 -6.56
C GLY A 69 -9.70 9.45 -7.38
N GLY A 70 -10.34 8.37 -6.94
CA GLY A 70 -10.40 7.07 -7.60
C GLY A 70 -11.32 7.01 -8.83
N SER A 71 -11.46 5.82 -9.40
CA SER A 71 -12.42 5.52 -10.48
C SER A 71 -13.80 5.21 -9.87
N PRO A 72 -14.91 5.45 -10.60
CA PRO A 72 -16.25 5.02 -10.17
C PRO A 72 -16.39 3.50 -9.96
N ASP A 73 -15.56 2.72 -10.64
CA ASP A 73 -15.56 1.25 -10.54
C ASP A 73 -14.63 0.72 -9.43
N ASP A 74 -13.90 1.61 -8.75
CA ASP A 74 -13.11 1.23 -7.58
C ASP A 74 -14.03 0.85 -6.42
N GLU A 75 -13.66 -0.18 -5.67
CA GLU A 75 -14.35 -0.57 -4.45
C GLU A 75 -13.45 -0.33 -3.22
N TYR A 76 -14.08 0.08 -2.14
CA TYR A 76 -13.41 0.43 -0.89
C TYR A 76 -14.01 -0.32 0.29
N PHE A 77 -13.21 -0.70 1.27
CA PHE A 77 -13.67 -1.06 2.60
C PHE A 77 -12.94 -0.23 3.67
N LEU A 78 -13.51 -0.17 4.87
CA LEU A 78 -12.93 0.56 5.99
C LEU A 78 -12.70 -0.37 7.18
N VAL A 79 -11.47 -0.38 7.67
CA VAL A 79 -11.10 -0.90 8.98
C VAL A 79 -10.63 0.26 9.85
N GLU A 80 -11.27 0.47 10.97
CA GLU A 80 -10.80 1.36 12.03
C GLU A 80 -10.12 0.55 13.13
N PHE A 81 -9.06 1.09 13.71
CA PHE A 81 -8.37 0.39 14.77
C PHE A 81 -7.92 1.29 15.93
N ALA A 82 -8.00 0.73 17.12
CA ALA A 82 -7.46 1.26 18.37
C ALA A 82 -6.93 0.07 19.18
N ASP A 83 -7.58 -0.33 20.27
CA ASP A 83 -7.21 -1.53 21.06
C ASP A 83 -7.32 -2.84 20.25
N LYS A 84 -8.13 -2.84 19.22
CA LYS A 84 -8.30 -3.93 18.22
C LYS A 84 -8.83 -3.35 16.90
N PRO A 85 -8.58 -4.00 15.76
CA PRO A 85 -9.20 -3.62 14.51
C PRO A 85 -10.68 -4.00 14.49
N THR A 86 -11.47 -3.17 13.81
CA THR A 86 -12.90 -3.37 13.59
C THR A 86 -13.22 -3.01 12.14
N GLU A 87 -13.92 -3.88 11.45
CA GLU A 87 -14.46 -3.56 10.14
C GLU A 87 -15.64 -2.61 10.31
N SER A 88 -15.50 -1.38 9.84
CA SER A 88 -16.52 -0.33 9.92
C SER A 88 -17.37 -0.25 8.65
N ALA A 89 -16.82 -0.66 7.50
CA ALA A 89 -17.56 -0.78 6.24
C ALA A 89 -17.04 -1.96 5.40
N GLU A 90 -17.95 -2.73 4.84
CA GLU A 90 -17.71 -3.75 3.82
C GLU A 90 -17.31 -3.12 2.48
N PHE A 91 -16.83 -3.94 1.51
CA PHE A 91 -16.57 -3.48 0.16
C PHE A 91 -17.78 -2.79 -0.47
N THR A 92 -17.56 -1.59 -0.97
CA THR A 92 -18.55 -0.80 -1.68
C THR A 92 -17.87 0.22 -2.61
N ASN A 93 -18.48 0.55 -3.72
CA ASN A 93 -18.12 1.69 -4.57
C ASN A 93 -18.88 2.97 -4.18
N ASP A 94 -19.84 2.85 -3.26
CA ASP A 94 -20.58 3.97 -2.71
C ASP A 94 -19.80 4.66 -1.59
N ILE A 95 -19.08 5.73 -1.95
CA ILE A 95 -18.26 6.51 -1.03
C ILE A 95 -19.08 7.10 0.11
N GLU A 96 -20.35 7.46 -0.12
CA GLU A 96 -21.22 8.07 0.89
C GLU A 96 -21.52 7.09 2.04
N LYS A 97 -21.60 5.79 1.74
CA LYS A 97 -21.73 4.76 2.78
C LYS A 97 -20.52 4.73 3.71
N ILE A 98 -19.31 4.86 3.17
CA ILE A 98 -18.09 4.92 3.99
C ILE A 98 -18.02 6.25 4.75
N GLN A 99 -18.35 7.36 4.11
CA GLN A 99 -18.40 8.68 4.75
C GLN A 99 -19.35 8.69 5.96
N SER A 100 -20.51 8.06 5.85
CA SER A 100 -21.47 7.97 6.96
C SER A 100 -20.92 7.20 8.17
N ARG A 101 -20.00 6.25 7.94
CA ARG A 101 -19.34 5.50 9.03
C ARG A 101 -18.35 6.36 9.80
N PHE A 102 -17.62 7.21 9.11
CA PHE A 102 -16.67 8.14 9.76
C PHE A 102 -17.34 9.11 10.74
N MET A 103 -18.63 9.40 10.59
CA MET A 103 -19.38 10.24 11.55
C MET A 103 -19.44 9.63 12.95
N PHE A 104 -19.26 8.32 13.09
CA PHE A 104 -19.28 7.61 14.36
C PHE A 104 -17.89 7.32 14.91
N SER A 105 -16.84 7.63 14.15
CA SER A 105 -15.45 7.42 14.55
C SER A 105 -15.07 8.29 15.75
N LYS A 106 -14.50 7.66 16.78
CA LYS A 106 -14.09 8.35 18.01
C LYS A 106 -12.68 7.91 18.39
N ALA A 107 -11.80 8.89 18.55
CA ALA A 107 -10.44 8.64 18.98
C ALA A 107 -10.39 8.20 20.44
N LYS A 108 -9.96 6.94 20.70
CA LYS A 108 -9.80 6.35 22.03
C LYS A 108 -8.94 5.07 21.99
N GLY A 109 -8.40 4.70 23.15
CA GLY A 109 -7.68 3.42 23.30
C GLY A 109 -6.24 3.47 22.83
N ARG A 110 -5.62 2.29 22.71
CA ARG A 110 -4.24 2.05 22.29
C ARG A 110 -4.18 1.81 20.77
N THR A 111 -3.06 1.28 20.26
CA THR A 111 -2.78 1.17 18.83
C THR A 111 -2.41 -0.27 18.47
N ALA A 112 -3.36 -1.04 17.93
CA ALA A 112 -3.15 -2.41 17.43
C ALA A 112 -2.88 -2.36 15.90
N LEU A 113 -1.80 -1.71 15.50
CA LEU A 113 -1.44 -1.43 14.11
C LEU A 113 -1.21 -2.70 13.30
N TYR A 114 -0.42 -3.65 13.82
CA TYR A 114 -0.09 -4.87 13.08
C TYR A 114 -1.32 -5.75 12.88
N ASP A 115 -2.18 -5.86 13.89
CA ASP A 115 -3.45 -6.60 13.77
C ASP A 115 -4.34 -5.96 12.69
N ALA A 116 -4.37 -4.63 12.60
CA ALA A 116 -5.16 -3.91 11.60
C ALA A 116 -4.63 -4.10 10.17
N VAL A 117 -3.32 -4.01 9.98
CA VAL A 117 -2.69 -4.29 8.67
C VAL A 117 -2.94 -5.73 8.24
N TYR A 118 -2.78 -6.70 9.17
CA TYR A 118 -3.05 -8.11 8.90
C TYR A 118 -4.51 -8.33 8.46
N MET A 119 -5.47 -7.75 9.20
CA MET A 119 -6.89 -7.82 8.86
C MET A 119 -7.19 -7.20 7.48
N GLY A 120 -6.63 -6.02 7.20
CA GLY A 120 -6.82 -5.34 5.92
C GLY A 120 -6.29 -6.15 4.74
N LEU A 121 -5.09 -6.71 4.84
CA LEU A 121 -4.49 -7.57 3.83
C LEU A 121 -5.31 -8.84 3.59
N SER A 122 -5.78 -9.48 4.68
CA SER A 122 -6.65 -10.68 4.58
C SER A 122 -7.97 -10.37 3.89
N LYS A 123 -8.55 -9.19 4.18
CA LYS A 123 -9.83 -8.78 3.58
C LYS A 123 -9.68 -8.45 2.09
N LEU A 124 -8.57 -7.87 1.66
CA LEU A 124 -8.30 -7.56 0.26
C LEU A 124 -8.30 -8.81 -0.65
N GLU A 125 -8.09 -10.01 -0.12
CA GLU A 125 -8.21 -11.24 -0.90
C GLU A 125 -9.62 -11.49 -1.44
N ARG A 126 -10.63 -10.91 -0.79
CA ARG A 126 -12.05 -11.03 -1.16
C ARG A 126 -12.53 -9.92 -2.11
N GLY A 127 -11.65 -8.97 -2.45
CA GLY A 127 -11.96 -7.91 -3.39
C GLY A 127 -12.18 -8.44 -4.80
N ASN A 128 -13.10 -7.81 -5.52
CA ASN A 128 -13.49 -8.22 -6.87
C ASN A 128 -12.46 -7.84 -7.94
N ASN A 129 -11.62 -6.83 -7.65
CA ASN A 129 -10.66 -6.32 -8.61
C ASN A 129 -9.29 -6.98 -8.46
N ALA A 130 -8.61 -7.21 -9.59
CA ALA A 130 -7.28 -7.82 -9.62
C ALA A 130 -6.22 -6.89 -9.03
N LYS A 131 -6.37 -5.58 -9.22
CA LYS A 131 -5.46 -4.57 -8.68
C LYS A 131 -5.90 -4.21 -7.25
N ARG A 132 -4.98 -4.31 -6.30
CA ARG A 132 -5.28 -4.18 -4.88
C ARG A 132 -4.33 -3.21 -4.20
N ALA A 133 -4.88 -2.33 -3.36
CA ALA A 133 -4.10 -1.39 -2.57
C ALA A 133 -4.60 -1.30 -1.12
N LEU A 134 -3.71 -0.97 -0.20
CA LEU A 134 -4.02 -0.71 1.19
C LEU A 134 -3.50 0.69 1.54
N LEU A 135 -4.39 1.57 1.98
CA LEU A 135 -4.05 2.89 2.50
C LEU A 135 -4.12 2.86 4.03
N LEU A 136 -2.98 2.95 4.67
CA LEU A 136 -2.86 3.05 6.13
C LEU A 136 -2.63 4.50 6.54
N ILE A 137 -3.44 5.01 7.47
CA ILE A 137 -3.28 6.33 8.08
C ILE A 137 -3.18 6.13 9.59
N THR A 138 -2.05 6.49 10.19
CA THR A 138 -1.77 6.32 11.62
C THR A 138 -0.86 7.44 12.13
N ASP A 139 -0.87 7.69 13.43
CA ASP A 139 0.07 8.62 14.09
C ASP A 139 0.95 7.92 15.13
N GLY A 140 0.78 6.63 15.30
CA GLY A 140 1.38 5.89 16.39
C GLY A 140 2.16 4.65 15.96
N GLU A 141 2.90 4.17 16.96
CA GLU A 141 3.54 2.88 16.91
C GLU A 141 2.61 1.82 17.49
N ASP A 142 2.84 0.59 17.05
CA ASP A 142 2.13 -0.54 17.63
C ASP A 142 2.46 -0.73 19.11
N ASN A 143 1.43 -0.80 19.93
CA ASN A 143 1.57 -1.06 21.37
C ASN A 143 0.52 -2.02 21.93
N ARG A 144 -0.27 -2.66 21.02
CA ARG A 144 -1.39 -3.52 21.43
C ARG A 144 -1.61 -4.76 20.58
N SER A 145 -0.98 -4.90 19.43
CA SER A 145 -1.19 -6.04 18.53
C SER A 145 -0.77 -7.37 19.14
N ARG A 146 -1.42 -8.42 18.68
CA ARG A 146 -1.05 -9.82 18.92
C ARG A 146 0.00 -10.31 17.91
N TYR A 147 -0.08 -9.79 16.68
CA TYR A 147 0.92 -10.04 15.66
C TYR A 147 2.17 -9.20 15.90
N THR A 148 3.32 -9.73 15.48
CA THR A 148 4.58 -9.00 15.47
C THR A 148 4.82 -8.32 14.12
N PHE A 149 5.74 -7.37 14.07
CA PHE A 149 6.17 -6.78 12.81
C PHE A 149 6.65 -7.85 11.80
N SER A 150 7.37 -8.86 12.27
CA SER A 150 7.86 -9.96 11.42
C SER A 150 6.71 -10.72 10.76
N ASN A 151 5.62 -11.00 11.51
CA ASN A 151 4.44 -11.65 10.97
C ASN A 151 3.79 -10.82 9.85
N VAL A 152 3.59 -9.51 10.10
CA VAL A 152 2.99 -8.61 9.11
C VAL A 152 3.90 -8.45 7.89
N ARG A 153 5.21 -8.29 8.10
CA ARG A 153 6.18 -8.19 7.02
C ARG A 153 6.18 -9.41 6.12
N GLN A 154 6.13 -10.60 6.72
CA GLN A 154 6.01 -11.86 6.00
C GLN A 154 4.71 -11.88 5.18
N PHE A 155 3.60 -11.50 5.79
CA PHE A 155 2.29 -11.50 5.15
C PHE A 155 2.22 -10.51 3.97
N VAL A 156 2.79 -9.29 4.11
CA VAL A 156 2.91 -8.33 3.00
C VAL A 156 3.69 -8.90 1.82
N LYS A 157 4.76 -9.66 2.06
CA LYS A 157 5.54 -10.34 1.01
C LYS A 157 4.72 -11.34 0.22
N GLU A 158 3.83 -12.07 0.90
CA GLU A 158 3.01 -13.13 0.31
C GLU A 158 1.86 -12.57 -0.53
N LYS A 159 1.37 -11.37 -0.19
CA LYS A 159 0.21 -10.77 -0.85
C LYS A 159 0.60 -9.92 -2.05
N ASP A 160 -0.25 -9.93 -3.06
CA ASP A 160 -0.15 -9.03 -4.21
C ASP A 160 -1.00 -7.77 -3.96
N VAL A 161 -0.53 -6.95 -3.02
CA VAL A 161 -1.19 -5.73 -2.55
C VAL A 161 -0.14 -4.63 -2.43
N GLN A 162 -0.41 -3.47 -2.99
CA GLN A 162 0.44 -2.29 -2.80
C GLN A 162 0.03 -1.55 -1.53
N MET A 163 0.97 -1.34 -0.62
CA MET A 163 0.70 -0.67 0.65
C MET A 163 1.20 0.77 0.61
N TYR A 164 0.29 1.70 0.87
CA TYR A 164 0.59 3.12 1.10
C TYR A 164 0.41 3.42 2.57
N ALA A 165 1.42 4.03 3.18
CA ALA A 165 1.38 4.37 4.60
C ALA A 165 1.56 5.87 4.81
N ILE A 166 0.70 6.49 5.59
CA ILE A 166 0.80 7.88 6.01
C ILE A 166 0.99 7.90 7.53
N GLY A 167 2.19 8.28 7.95
CA GLY A 167 2.54 8.46 9.36
C GLY A 167 2.38 9.91 9.80
N ILE A 168 1.36 10.20 10.60
CA ILE A 168 1.10 11.55 11.12
C ILE A 168 1.75 11.71 12.48
N THR A 169 2.86 12.42 12.60
CA THR A 169 3.55 12.58 13.89
C THR A 169 3.60 14.03 14.34
N ASN A 170 3.47 14.24 15.64
CA ASN A 170 3.63 15.54 16.28
C ASN A 170 5.07 15.67 16.80
N GLY A 171 5.99 16.06 15.93
CA GLY A 171 7.39 16.24 16.33
C GLY A 171 8.23 14.94 16.21
N TRP A 172 9.35 15.08 15.60
CA TRP A 172 10.16 14.02 15.02
C TRP A 172 11.43 13.70 15.83
N SER A 173 11.41 13.93 17.14
CA SER A 173 12.66 14.02 17.91
C SER A 173 13.01 12.80 18.77
N ASP A 174 12.20 11.74 18.80
CA ASP A 174 12.52 10.55 19.57
C ASP A 174 12.85 9.31 18.71
N ALA A 175 13.66 8.43 19.29
CA ALA A 175 14.11 7.20 18.61
C ALA A 175 12.95 6.25 18.29
N ALA A 176 11.89 6.26 19.09
CA ALA A 176 10.71 5.40 18.91
C ALA A 176 9.94 5.80 17.63
N SER A 177 9.68 7.10 17.46
CA SER A 177 9.03 7.60 16.23
C SER A 177 9.83 7.31 14.96
N GLU A 178 11.18 7.33 15.03
CA GLU A 178 12.01 6.95 13.88
C GLU A 178 11.91 5.45 13.57
N GLN A 179 11.84 4.61 14.60
CA GLN A 179 11.63 3.18 14.43
C GLN A 179 10.27 2.88 13.77
N GLY A 180 9.19 3.49 14.23
CA GLY A 180 7.85 3.36 13.63
C GLY A 180 7.85 3.76 12.15
N ARG A 181 8.51 4.88 11.81
CA ARG A 181 8.69 5.31 10.41
C ARG A 181 9.45 4.30 9.57
N ALA A 182 10.54 3.74 10.11
CA ALA A 182 11.33 2.74 9.40
C ALA A 182 10.51 1.49 9.09
N LEU A 183 9.66 1.05 10.03
CA LEU A 183 8.75 -0.09 9.83
C LEU A 183 7.72 0.19 8.73
N LEU A 184 7.09 1.35 8.73
CA LEU A 184 6.12 1.75 7.69
C LEU A 184 6.78 1.86 6.32
N ARG A 185 8.01 2.42 6.24
CA ARG A 185 8.79 2.47 4.99
C ARG A 185 9.10 1.07 4.45
N ASP A 186 9.49 0.14 5.32
CA ASP A 186 9.83 -1.23 4.92
C ASP A 186 8.61 -1.96 4.34
N LEU A 187 7.45 -1.90 5.02
CA LEU A 187 6.21 -2.53 4.55
C LEU A 187 5.76 -1.94 3.20
N ALA A 188 5.77 -0.61 3.07
CA ALA A 188 5.41 0.05 1.82
C ALA A 188 6.38 -0.32 0.69
N ALA A 189 7.69 -0.26 0.94
CA ALA A 189 8.72 -0.54 -0.08
C ALA A 189 8.66 -1.99 -0.58
N ILE A 190 8.47 -2.97 0.30
CA ILE A 190 8.38 -4.39 -0.07
C ILE A 190 7.19 -4.64 -1.00
N SER A 191 6.06 -3.99 -0.74
CA SER A 191 4.83 -4.11 -1.53
C SER A 191 4.87 -3.35 -2.87
N GLY A 192 5.86 -2.48 -3.08
CA GLY A 192 5.93 -1.58 -4.24
C GLY A 192 5.10 -0.30 -4.11
N GLY A 193 4.54 -0.05 -2.93
CA GLY A 193 3.87 1.19 -2.57
C GLY A 193 4.81 2.26 -2.03
N ASN A 194 4.31 3.20 -1.24
CA ASN A 194 5.08 4.31 -0.70
C ASN A 194 4.65 4.71 0.72
N SER A 195 5.52 5.42 1.43
CA SER A 195 5.22 5.95 2.76
C SER A 195 5.47 7.46 2.81
N PHE A 196 4.60 8.16 3.51
CA PHE A 196 4.61 9.62 3.63
C PHE A 196 4.58 10.00 5.10
N PHE A 197 5.38 11.00 5.44
CA PHE A 197 5.51 11.48 6.83
C PHE A 197 5.40 13.01 6.83
N PRO A 198 4.17 13.54 6.66
CA PRO A 198 3.96 14.97 6.59
C PRO A 198 4.33 15.66 7.90
N SER A 199 4.93 16.85 7.81
CA SER A 199 5.20 17.71 8.96
C SER A 199 3.95 18.41 9.49
N SER A 200 2.86 18.37 8.74
CA SER A 200 1.57 18.96 9.09
C SER A 200 0.42 18.11 8.58
N VAL A 201 -0.64 18.02 9.39
CA VAL A 201 -1.89 17.35 8.99
C VAL A 201 -2.55 18.00 7.77
N TYR A 202 -2.31 19.27 7.53
CA TYR A 202 -2.86 20.00 6.38
C TYR A 202 -2.33 19.48 5.02
N ASN A 203 -1.22 18.75 5.01
CA ASN A 203 -0.68 18.13 3.79
C ASN A 203 -1.34 16.79 3.44
N LEU A 204 -2.19 16.23 4.31
CA LEU A 204 -2.77 14.90 4.12
C LEU A 204 -3.64 14.79 2.87
N GLU A 205 -4.47 15.78 2.60
CA GLU A 205 -5.33 15.78 1.41
C GLU A 205 -4.52 15.76 0.11
N GLU A 206 -3.45 16.54 0.04
CA GLU A 206 -2.57 16.57 -1.12
C GLU A 206 -1.87 15.23 -1.32
N ILE A 207 -1.35 14.64 -0.24
CA ILE A 207 -0.73 13.31 -0.26
C ILE A 207 -1.74 12.26 -0.75
N CYS A 208 -2.94 12.23 -0.20
CA CYS A 208 -4.00 11.30 -0.58
C CYS A 208 -4.42 11.46 -2.03
N ARG A 209 -4.55 12.69 -2.51
CA ARG A 209 -4.82 12.99 -3.93
C ARG A 209 -3.69 12.49 -4.84
N ASN A 210 -2.45 12.64 -4.42
CA ASN A 210 -1.30 12.16 -5.19
C ASN A 210 -1.20 10.63 -5.20
N ILE A 211 -1.55 9.96 -4.10
CA ILE A 211 -1.63 8.48 -4.05
C ILE A 211 -2.73 7.98 -5.01
N ALA A 212 -3.92 8.61 -5.00
CA ALA A 212 -5.00 8.24 -5.91
C ALA A 212 -4.57 8.41 -7.40
N LYS A 213 -3.89 9.51 -7.74
CA LYS A 213 -3.32 9.71 -9.08
C LYS A 213 -2.26 8.66 -9.41
N GLU A 214 -1.37 8.36 -8.49
CA GLU A 214 -0.33 7.35 -8.69
C GLU A 214 -0.94 6.00 -9.04
N LEU A 215 -1.96 5.59 -8.30
CA LEU A 215 -2.65 4.32 -8.53
C LEU A 215 -3.29 4.23 -9.94
N LYS A 216 -3.71 5.37 -10.53
CA LYS A 216 -4.20 5.43 -11.92
C LYS A 216 -3.10 5.30 -12.97
N TYR A 217 -1.93 5.90 -12.72
CA TYR A 217 -0.82 5.96 -13.68
C TYR A 217 0.19 4.82 -13.51
N GLN A 218 -0.28 3.63 -13.18
CA GLN A 218 0.58 2.47 -12.99
C GLN A 218 0.71 1.63 -14.24
N TYR A 219 1.90 1.04 -14.40
CA TYR A 219 2.16 0.00 -15.38
C TYR A 219 2.02 -1.38 -14.73
N VAL A 220 1.48 -2.33 -15.47
CA VAL A 220 1.42 -3.74 -15.09
C VAL A 220 2.32 -4.53 -16.04
N LEU A 221 3.28 -5.25 -15.48
CA LEU A 221 4.13 -6.18 -16.22
C LEU A 221 3.87 -7.61 -15.73
N GLY A 222 3.71 -8.52 -16.67
CA GLY A 222 3.67 -9.95 -16.39
C GLY A 222 4.83 -10.65 -17.08
N TYR A 223 5.35 -11.70 -16.44
CA TYR A 223 6.39 -12.57 -16.99
C TYR A 223 6.20 -13.99 -16.47
N GLN A 224 6.79 -14.94 -17.17
CA GLN A 224 6.91 -16.31 -16.70
C GLN A 224 8.33 -16.55 -16.22
N SER A 225 8.49 -16.88 -14.94
CA SER A 225 9.81 -17.11 -14.36
C SER A 225 10.55 -18.24 -15.08
N THR A 226 11.80 -17.99 -15.43
CA THR A 226 12.71 -19.03 -15.95
C THR A 226 13.22 -19.94 -14.84
N ASN A 227 13.07 -19.57 -13.56
CA ASN A 227 13.38 -20.41 -12.42
C ASN A 227 12.20 -21.35 -12.11
N THR A 228 12.33 -22.62 -12.46
CA THR A 228 11.31 -23.66 -12.26
C THR A 228 11.41 -24.38 -10.91
N ALA A 229 12.33 -23.98 -10.03
CA ALA A 229 12.48 -24.60 -8.71
C ALA A 229 11.21 -24.43 -7.85
N LYS A 230 10.82 -25.52 -7.19
CA LYS A 230 9.70 -25.55 -6.23
C LYS A 230 10.27 -25.59 -4.80
N ASP A 231 10.98 -24.54 -4.43
CA ASP A 231 11.75 -24.43 -3.19
C ASP A 231 11.07 -23.56 -2.13
N GLY A 232 10.05 -22.79 -2.51
CA GLY A 232 9.39 -21.82 -1.62
C GLY A 232 10.26 -20.60 -1.27
N GLU A 233 11.41 -20.44 -1.92
CA GLU A 233 12.36 -19.38 -1.61
C GLU A 233 11.90 -18.01 -2.14
N TRP A 234 12.40 -16.96 -1.49
CA TRP A 234 12.12 -15.59 -1.91
C TRP A 234 12.89 -15.23 -3.18
N ARG A 235 12.17 -14.85 -4.23
CA ARG A 235 12.71 -14.41 -5.52
C ARG A 235 12.62 -12.90 -5.63
N LYS A 236 13.77 -12.27 -5.77
CA LYS A 236 13.88 -10.82 -5.83
C LYS A 236 13.56 -10.31 -7.23
N ILE A 237 12.60 -9.37 -7.34
CA ILE A 237 12.27 -8.68 -8.59
C ILE A 237 12.97 -7.32 -8.63
N LYS A 238 13.52 -6.98 -9.80
CA LYS A 238 13.98 -5.64 -10.12
C LYS A 238 13.46 -5.25 -11.48
N VAL A 239 12.81 -4.10 -11.57
CA VAL A 239 12.37 -3.48 -12.83
C VAL A 239 13.14 -2.18 -13.02
N THR A 240 13.59 -1.94 -14.24
CA THR A 240 14.15 -0.65 -14.66
C THR A 240 13.37 -0.14 -15.87
N ALA A 241 13.32 1.18 -16.02
CA ALA A 241 12.75 1.82 -17.20
C ALA A 241 13.77 2.80 -17.79
N GLU A 242 13.79 2.89 -19.11
CA GLU A 242 14.74 3.73 -19.84
C GLU A 242 14.01 4.63 -20.85
N LEU A 243 14.35 5.91 -20.83
CA LEU A 243 14.00 6.88 -21.87
C LEU A 243 15.26 7.68 -22.25
N PRO A 244 15.46 8.02 -23.53
CA PRO A 244 16.59 8.85 -23.94
C PRO A 244 16.64 10.15 -23.16
N ASN A 245 17.81 10.50 -22.64
CA ASN A 245 18.08 11.75 -21.92
C ASN A 245 17.28 11.98 -20.63
N GLN A 246 16.62 10.96 -20.08
CA GLN A 246 15.87 11.08 -18.84
C GLN A 246 16.33 10.03 -17.81
N LYS A 247 16.44 10.45 -16.56
CA LYS A 247 16.72 9.54 -15.45
C LYS A 247 15.39 9.20 -14.75
N LEU A 248 14.97 7.95 -14.91
CA LEU A 248 13.74 7.43 -14.36
C LEU A 248 13.98 6.72 -13.02
N SER A 249 12.99 6.78 -12.15
CA SER A 249 12.89 5.99 -10.95
C SER A 249 11.69 5.05 -11.08
N VAL A 250 11.92 3.76 -10.84
CA VAL A 250 10.88 2.73 -10.89
C VAL A 250 10.63 2.20 -9.48
N ARG A 251 9.37 2.18 -9.06
CA ARG A 251 8.93 1.56 -7.82
C ARG A 251 8.00 0.41 -8.13
N SER A 252 8.37 -0.79 -7.69
CA SER A 252 7.64 -2.03 -7.90
C SER A 252 7.74 -2.93 -6.68
N LYS A 253 6.90 -3.96 -6.60
CA LYS A 253 7.05 -5.04 -5.63
C LYS A 253 8.47 -5.61 -5.69
N GLN A 254 9.09 -5.84 -4.52
CA GLN A 254 10.49 -6.23 -4.44
C GLN A 254 10.75 -7.71 -4.70
N GLY A 255 9.71 -8.54 -4.73
CA GLY A 255 9.83 -9.97 -4.95
C GLY A 255 8.56 -10.73 -4.59
N TYR A 256 8.67 -12.05 -4.64
CA TYR A 256 7.62 -12.99 -4.25
C TYR A 256 8.23 -14.31 -3.78
N TYR A 257 7.47 -15.15 -3.09
CA TYR A 257 7.89 -16.51 -2.77
C TYR A 257 7.61 -17.42 -3.96
N GLY A 258 8.64 -18.14 -4.41
CA GLY A 258 8.51 -19.17 -5.42
C GLY A 258 7.51 -20.28 -4.98
N PRO A 259 7.01 -21.10 -5.93
CA PRO A 259 6.15 -22.21 -5.56
C PRO A 259 6.90 -23.16 -4.61
N SER A 260 6.19 -23.68 -3.61
CA SER A 260 6.71 -24.75 -2.76
C SER A 260 6.22 -26.11 -3.26
N ARG A 261 6.98 -27.18 -3.01
CA ARG A 261 6.42 -28.54 -3.14
C ARG A 261 5.25 -28.64 -2.17
N ALA A 262 4.06 -28.94 -2.67
CA ALA A 262 2.93 -29.25 -1.79
C ALA A 262 3.38 -30.37 -0.85
N GLY A 263 3.44 -30.09 0.45
CA GLY A 263 3.68 -31.14 1.44
C GLY A 263 2.57 -32.18 1.29
N ASN A 264 2.95 -33.40 0.98
CA ASN A 264 2.05 -34.53 1.19
C ASN A 264 1.80 -34.60 2.71
N ASN A 265 0.68 -34.06 3.13
CA ASN A 265 0.05 -34.36 4.42
C ASN A 265 -1.28 -35.05 4.15
#